data_fae375a14dea41f8140a0701a39ea16e
#
_entry.id   fae375a14dea41f8140a0701a39ea16e
#
_cell.length_a   1.000
_cell.length_b   1.000
_cell.length_c   1.000
_cell.angle_alpha   90.00
_cell.angle_beta   90.00
_cell.angle_gamma   90.00
#
_symmetry.space_group_name_H-M   'P 1'
#
loop_
_entity.id
_entity.type
_entity.pdbx_description
1 polymer ?
#
loop_
_entity_poly.entity_id
_entity_poly.type
_entity_poly.pdbx_seq_one_letter_code
_entity_poly.pdbx_strand_id
1 'polypeptide(L)'
;MKRILKLLFLPILSIALFAYTYTNQIQPKLGLDLQGGISVILTAEEGTDKELIEQAVEIMRTRIAAFGDVQEPEISISGENSVLVQLPGITDQEKALEAVGTTGLLTFRPVLDSSLNLGYSPALEVIPNPDDPDNPTVNAPEGVDEITGITIDDDPDKISYLLSLRDGYPVIYELGPAELTGSDIQDALAVYPQNEWIVQLVLKDDSAQKFTDLTKKLASFVGEQRKLAIVLDSQVISAPGIALDVNPNTGITGGTAAISMGNADQGESANNLAVILRYGALPVSFERSSIQKVSATLGENTLNLGLQAGLVGLIIVSFFLLIYYRLNGLVAILGLSSFG
;
A
#
# COMPACT_ATOMS: atom_id res chain seq x y z
N MET A 1 20.29 24.14 -54.08
CA MET A 1 19.10 24.18 -53.18
C MET A 1 18.76 22.77 -52.65
N LYS A 2 18.47 21.76 -53.47
CA LYS A 2 18.05 20.40 -52.99
C LYS A 2 19.06 19.70 -52.04
N ARG A 3 20.37 19.90 -52.17
CA ARG A 3 21.39 19.34 -51.28
C ARG A 3 21.46 20.01 -49.94
N ILE A 4 21.30 21.32 -49.86
CA ILE A 4 21.26 22.12 -48.63
C ILE A 4 20.01 21.79 -47.83
N LEU A 5 18.86 21.62 -48.51
CA LEU A 5 17.58 21.27 -47.88
C LEU A 5 17.64 19.88 -47.20
N LYS A 6 18.31 18.89 -47.83
CA LYS A 6 18.55 17.57 -47.23
C LYS A 6 19.47 17.63 -46.02
N LEU A 7 20.44 18.54 -46.01
CA LEU A 7 21.42 18.70 -44.94
C LEU A 7 20.80 19.40 -43.69
N LEU A 8 19.85 20.30 -43.94
CA LEU A 8 19.12 21.01 -42.89
C LEU A 8 17.91 20.21 -42.32
N PHE A 9 17.52 19.13 -42.97
CA PHE A 9 16.36 18.33 -42.52
C PHE A 9 16.54 17.75 -41.14
N LEU A 10 17.69 17.15 -40.85
CA LEU A 10 18.00 16.53 -39.55
C LEU A 10 18.01 17.54 -38.39
N PRO A 11 18.74 18.68 -38.46
CA PRO A 11 18.70 19.66 -37.38
C PRO A 11 17.32 20.32 -37.20
N ILE A 12 16.57 20.54 -38.27
CA ILE A 12 15.20 21.06 -38.13
C ILE A 12 14.27 20.05 -37.43
N LEU A 13 14.41 18.77 -37.81
CA LEU A 13 13.64 17.69 -37.15
C LEU A 13 14.00 17.57 -35.65
N SER A 14 15.29 17.68 -35.32
CA SER A 14 15.76 17.65 -33.93
C SER A 14 15.22 18.83 -33.11
N ILE A 15 15.27 20.05 -33.64
CA ILE A 15 14.71 21.24 -32.99
C ILE A 15 13.18 21.08 -32.80
N ALA A 16 12.50 20.52 -33.80
CA ALA A 16 11.06 20.28 -33.71
C ALA A 16 10.73 19.22 -32.64
N LEU A 17 11.50 18.15 -32.54
CA LEU A 17 11.37 17.12 -31.49
C LEU A 17 11.67 17.69 -30.10
N PHE A 18 12.75 18.48 -29.97
CA PHE A 18 13.07 19.15 -28.70
C PHE A 18 11.95 20.13 -28.28
N ALA A 19 11.43 20.94 -29.20
CA ALA A 19 10.32 21.81 -28.93
C ALA A 19 9.06 21.03 -28.52
N TYR A 20 8.82 19.89 -29.16
CA TYR A 20 7.71 18.98 -28.80
C TYR A 20 7.86 18.40 -27.39
N THR A 21 9.04 17.88 -27.02
CA THR A 21 9.30 17.36 -25.67
C THR A 21 9.20 18.45 -24.60
N TYR A 22 9.74 19.64 -24.91
CA TYR A 22 9.69 20.80 -24.01
C TYR A 22 8.25 21.31 -23.77
N THR A 23 7.45 21.42 -24.84
CA THR A 23 6.06 21.87 -24.73
C THR A 23 5.14 20.87 -24.03
N ASN A 24 5.42 19.58 -24.15
CA ASN A 24 4.67 18.51 -23.47
C ASN A 24 5.23 18.16 -22.09
N GLN A 25 6.22 18.90 -21.59
CA GLN A 25 6.83 18.66 -20.26
C GLN A 25 7.29 17.21 -20.06
N ILE A 26 7.72 16.54 -21.12
CA ILE A 26 8.27 15.18 -21.03
C ILE A 26 9.63 15.27 -20.35
N GLN A 27 9.61 15.02 -19.03
CA GLN A 27 10.84 14.98 -18.23
C GLN A 27 11.41 13.56 -18.21
N PRO A 28 12.75 13.41 -18.24
CA PRO A 28 13.37 12.12 -18.01
C PRO A 28 13.05 11.64 -16.59
N LYS A 29 12.72 10.36 -16.47
CA LYS A 29 12.50 9.75 -15.17
C LYS A 29 13.85 9.59 -14.48
N LEU A 30 13.93 10.11 -13.26
CA LEU A 30 15.17 10.11 -12.47
C LEU A 30 15.07 9.03 -11.39
N GLY A 31 16.16 8.29 -11.20
CA GLY A 31 16.26 7.30 -10.12
C GLY A 31 16.36 7.92 -8.74
N LEU A 32 16.32 7.06 -7.72
CA LEU A 32 16.35 7.44 -6.28
C LEU A 32 17.51 8.39 -5.93
N ASP A 33 18.69 8.20 -6.52
CA ASP A 33 19.89 9.00 -6.25
C ASP A 33 19.76 10.46 -6.71
N LEU A 34 18.98 10.70 -7.77
CA LEU A 34 18.82 12.02 -8.37
C LEU A 34 17.55 12.73 -7.88
N GLN A 35 16.47 12.00 -7.69
CA GLN A 35 15.19 12.55 -7.27
C GLN A 35 15.01 12.54 -5.75
N GLY A 36 15.82 11.74 -5.05
CA GLY A 36 15.59 11.42 -3.64
C GLY A 36 14.41 10.48 -3.47
N GLY A 37 14.12 10.12 -2.25
CA GLY A 37 13.03 9.21 -1.95
C GLY A 37 13.35 8.30 -0.78
N ILE A 38 12.71 7.12 -0.76
CA ILE A 38 12.82 6.17 0.33
C ILE A 38 13.28 4.82 -0.21
N SER A 39 14.24 4.22 0.49
CA SER A 39 14.70 2.85 0.28
C SER A 39 14.37 2.02 1.51
N VAL A 40 13.66 0.90 1.33
CA VAL A 40 13.24 -0.01 2.39
C VAL A 40 13.78 -1.40 2.10
N ILE A 41 14.35 -2.05 3.12
CA ILE A 41 14.69 -3.48 3.08
C ILE A 41 13.66 -4.21 3.94
N LEU A 42 12.94 -5.11 3.30
CA LEU A 42 11.99 -6.02 3.91
C LEU A 42 12.59 -7.41 3.97
N THR A 43 12.49 -8.10 5.09
CA THR A 43 13.04 -9.45 5.26
C THR A 43 11.93 -10.40 5.68
N ALA A 44 11.76 -11.48 4.92
CA ALA A 44 10.89 -12.58 5.27
C ALA A 44 11.56 -13.50 6.29
N GLU A 45 10.78 -14.37 6.91
CA GLU A 45 11.27 -15.39 7.85
C GLU A 45 12.29 -16.32 7.16
N GLU A 46 13.29 -16.75 7.92
CA GLU A 46 14.30 -17.69 7.42
C GLU A 46 13.67 -19.00 6.94
N GLY A 47 14.05 -19.44 5.75
CA GLY A 47 13.49 -20.66 5.14
C GLY A 47 12.23 -20.43 4.31
N THR A 48 11.80 -19.19 4.14
CA THR A 48 10.68 -18.85 3.23
C THR A 48 11.03 -19.27 1.80
N ASP A 49 10.07 -19.92 1.13
CA ASP A 49 10.23 -20.36 -0.26
C ASP A 49 10.42 -19.14 -1.18
N LYS A 50 11.44 -19.20 -2.02
CA LYS A 50 11.77 -18.13 -2.98
C LYS A 50 10.62 -17.81 -3.93
N GLU A 51 9.82 -18.80 -4.31
CA GLU A 51 8.67 -18.61 -5.19
C GLU A 51 7.60 -17.72 -4.52
N LEU A 52 7.39 -17.87 -3.21
CA LEU A 52 6.50 -17.00 -2.44
C LEU A 52 7.02 -15.56 -2.36
N ILE A 53 8.35 -15.38 -2.24
CA ILE A 53 8.96 -14.04 -2.26
C ILE A 53 8.80 -13.39 -3.64
N GLU A 54 8.97 -14.14 -4.72
CA GLU A 54 8.76 -13.64 -6.08
C GLU A 54 7.29 -13.22 -6.30
N GLN A 55 6.33 -14.00 -5.82
CA GLN A 55 4.91 -13.64 -5.86
C GLN A 55 4.62 -12.37 -5.02
N ALA A 56 5.20 -12.25 -3.83
CA ALA A 56 5.06 -11.07 -2.99
C ALA A 56 5.61 -9.82 -3.69
N VAL A 57 6.76 -9.89 -4.35
CA VAL A 57 7.36 -8.80 -5.13
C VAL A 57 6.42 -8.33 -6.24
N GLU A 58 5.76 -9.25 -6.93
CA GLU A 58 4.81 -8.89 -8.01
C GLU A 58 3.56 -8.19 -7.46
N ILE A 59 3.03 -8.65 -6.31
CA ILE A 59 1.93 -7.99 -5.62
C ILE A 59 2.34 -6.58 -5.15
N MET A 60 3.52 -6.43 -4.51
CA MET A 60 4.07 -5.14 -4.09
C MET A 60 4.20 -4.18 -5.28
N ARG A 61 4.75 -4.66 -6.40
CA ARG A 61 4.88 -3.87 -7.64
C ARG A 61 3.54 -3.35 -8.12
N THR A 62 2.53 -4.20 -8.13
CA THR A 62 1.19 -3.87 -8.59
C THR A 62 0.50 -2.87 -7.64
N ARG A 63 0.65 -3.07 -6.33
CA ARG A 63 0.14 -2.13 -5.32
C ARG A 63 0.77 -0.75 -5.48
N ILE A 64 2.09 -0.67 -5.54
CA ILE A 64 2.81 0.61 -5.66
C ILE A 64 2.44 1.34 -6.94
N ALA A 65 2.31 0.63 -8.07
CA ALA A 65 1.86 1.22 -9.32
C ALA A 65 0.45 1.81 -9.24
N ALA A 66 -0.43 1.20 -8.43
CA ALA A 66 -1.81 1.67 -8.23
C ALA A 66 -1.91 2.90 -7.30
N PHE A 67 -0.94 3.13 -6.42
CA PHE A 67 -0.88 4.35 -5.59
C PHE A 67 -0.63 5.63 -6.40
N GLY A 68 -0.12 5.52 -7.63
CA GLY A 68 -0.02 6.61 -8.61
C GLY A 68 1.03 7.70 -8.33
N ASP A 69 1.54 7.80 -7.11
CA ASP A 69 2.48 8.84 -6.68
C ASP A 69 3.95 8.47 -6.91
N VAL A 70 4.24 7.22 -7.27
CA VAL A 70 5.61 6.72 -7.43
C VAL A 70 6.00 6.68 -8.90
N GLN A 71 7.00 7.46 -9.26
CA GLN A 71 7.60 7.40 -10.59
C GLN A 71 8.64 6.27 -10.63
N GLU A 72 8.27 5.12 -11.22
CA GLU A 72 9.15 3.96 -11.42
C GLU A 72 9.74 3.38 -10.11
N PRO A 73 8.92 2.69 -9.31
CA PRO A 73 9.43 1.96 -8.17
C PRO A 73 10.37 0.84 -8.61
N GLU A 74 11.52 0.72 -7.96
CA GLU A 74 12.44 -0.39 -8.17
C GLU A 74 12.28 -1.39 -7.02
N ILE A 75 11.85 -2.61 -7.36
CA ILE A 75 11.68 -3.69 -6.39
C ILE A 75 12.53 -4.87 -6.86
N SER A 76 13.47 -5.28 -6.03
CA SER A 76 14.40 -6.36 -6.33
C SER A 76 14.61 -7.26 -5.12
N ILE A 77 14.77 -8.58 -5.38
CA ILE A 77 15.13 -9.53 -4.34
C ILE A 77 16.60 -9.33 -4.00
N SER A 78 16.91 -9.20 -2.71
CA SER A 78 18.24 -9.00 -2.17
C SER A 78 18.60 -10.13 -1.20
N GLY A 79 19.54 -11.00 -1.60
CA GLY A 79 19.86 -12.19 -0.81
C GLY A 79 18.84 -13.33 -0.97
N GLU A 80 18.66 -14.13 0.07
CA GLU A 80 17.80 -15.33 0.03
C GLU A 80 16.35 -15.02 0.42
N ASN A 81 16.14 -14.12 1.39
CA ASN A 81 14.84 -13.84 1.99
C ASN A 81 14.51 -12.33 2.13
N SER A 82 15.27 -11.46 1.47
CA SER A 82 15.06 -10.01 1.58
C SER A 82 14.62 -9.39 0.26
N VAL A 83 13.84 -8.33 0.36
CA VAL A 83 13.36 -7.52 -0.77
C VAL A 83 13.79 -6.08 -0.56
N LEU A 84 14.50 -5.52 -1.52
CA LEU A 84 14.84 -4.10 -1.58
C LEU A 84 13.76 -3.36 -2.38
N VAL A 85 13.14 -2.40 -1.76
CA VAL A 85 12.14 -1.52 -2.37
C VAL A 85 12.65 -0.09 -2.39
N GLN A 86 12.74 0.50 -3.58
CA GLN A 86 13.15 1.88 -3.78
C GLN A 86 12.00 2.67 -4.38
N LEU A 87 11.64 3.77 -3.72
CA LEU A 87 10.50 4.61 -4.06
C LEU A 87 10.98 6.04 -4.35
N PRO A 88 11.39 6.34 -5.60
CA PRO A 88 11.81 7.69 -5.97
C PRO A 88 10.66 8.69 -5.86
N GLY A 89 10.98 9.90 -5.40
CA GLY A 89 10.03 11.00 -5.28
C GLY A 89 9.12 10.95 -4.05
N ILE A 90 9.02 9.82 -3.35
CA ILE A 90 8.26 9.72 -2.10
C ILE A 90 9.10 10.27 -0.96
N THR A 91 8.57 11.29 -0.28
CA THR A 91 9.19 11.90 0.91
C THR A 91 8.49 11.49 2.20
N ASP A 92 7.28 10.97 2.10
CA ASP A 92 6.47 10.49 3.22
C ASP A 92 6.77 9.01 3.49
N GLN A 93 7.41 8.77 4.63
CA GLN A 93 7.86 7.44 5.04
C GLN A 93 6.68 6.53 5.41
N GLU A 94 5.62 7.09 6.02
CA GLU A 94 4.45 6.30 6.41
C GLU A 94 3.71 5.78 5.19
N LYS A 95 3.47 6.62 4.20
CA LYS A 95 2.84 6.21 2.93
C LYS A 95 3.63 5.12 2.20
N ALA A 96 4.96 5.28 2.12
CA ALA A 96 5.82 4.29 1.49
C ALA A 96 5.71 2.93 2.18
N LEU A 97 5.64 2.94 3.51
CA LEU A 97 5.57 1.74 4.32
C LEU A 97 4.19 1.08 4.28
N GLU A 98 3.13 1.87 4.26
CA GLU A 98 1.76 1.38 4.11
C GLU A 98 1.57 0.66 2.77
N ALA A 99 2.11 1.22 1.68
CA ALA A 99 2.04 0.62 0.36
C ALA A 99 2.76 -0.74 0.26
N VAL A 100 3.88 -0.89 0.96
CA VAL A 100 4.83 -2.01 0.77
C VAL A 100 4.80 -2.99 1.94
N GLY A 101 4.57 -2.51 3.17
CA GLY A 101 4.82 -3.26 4.41
C GLY A 101 3.64 -3.99 5.01
N THR A 102 2.42 -3.77 4.52
CA THR A 102 1.25 -4.46 5.04
C THR A 102 1.06 -5.80 4.34
N THR A 103 0.91 -6.88 5.09
CA THR A 103 0.59 -8.20 4.53
C THR A 103 -0.73 -8.14 3.77
N GLY A 104 -1.66 -7.26 4.19
CA GLY A 104 -2.97 -7.12 3.60
C GLY A 104 -3.85 -8.34 3.84
N LEU A 105 -3.57 -9.08 4.93
CA LEU A 105 -4.38 -10.23 5.31
C LEU A 105 -5.74 -9.74 5.81
N LEU A 106 -6.72 -9.82 4.92
CA LEU A 106 -8.10 -9.45 5.24
C LEU A 106 -8.89 -10.69 5.63
N THR A 107 -9.61 -10.58 6.75
CA THR A 107 -10.58 -11.59 7.17
C THR A 107 -11.90 -10.94 7.59
N PHE A 108 -13.00 -11.68 7.34
CA PHE A 108 -14.35 -11.32 7.80
C PHE A 108 -14.74 -12.30 8.89
N ARG A 109 -14.93 -11.79 10.10
CA ARG A 109 -15.11 -12.61 11.30
C ARG A 109 -16.38 -12.20 12.05
N PRO A 110 -17.22 -13.15 12.47
CA PRO A 110 -18.38 -12.86 13.29
C PRO A 110 -17.91 -12.31 14.66
N VAL A 111 -18.54 -11.23 15.12
CA VAL A 111 -18.33 -10.73 16.48
C VAL A 111 -19.09 -11.62 17.45
N LEU A 112 -18.41 -12.16 18.45
CA LEU A 112 -18.99 -12.95 19.53
C LEU A 112 -19.35 -12.04 20.71
N ASP A 113 -18.42 -11.16 21.09
CA ASP A 113 -18.60 -10.14 22.11
C ASP A 113 -17.69 -8.92 21.86
N SER A 114 -17.95 -7.81 22.56
CA SER A 114 -17.06 -6.66 22.57
C SER A 114 -17.13 -5.92 23.91
N SER A 115 -15.99 -5.44 24.36
CA SER A 115 -15.93 -4.55 25.53
C SER A 115 -15.32 -3.21 25.15
N LEU A 116 -16.01 -2.12 25.53
CA LEU A 116 -15.44 -0.78 25.57
C LEU A 116 -14.35 -0.77 26.65
N ASN A 117 -13.10 -0.69 26.25
CA ASN A 117 -12.01 -0.83 27.18
C ASN A 117 -11.63 0.50 27.81
N LEU A 118 -11.89 0.56 29.11
CA LEU A 118 -11.18 1.39 30.06
C LEU A 118 -10.28 0.51 30.96
N GLY A 119 -9.60 -0.49 30.38
CA GLY A 119 -8.72 -1.42 31.08
C GLY A 119 -9.31 -2.83 31.30
N TYR A 120 -10.39 -3.21 30.64
CA TYR A 120 -10.99 -4.52 30.73
C TYR A 120 -11.11 -5.17 29.33
N SER A 121 -10.62 -6.37 29.20
CA SER A 121 -10.79 -7.20 28.02
C SER A 121 -11.79 -8.33 28.29
N PRO A 122 -12.66 -8.70 27.34
CA PRO A 122 -13.56 -9.84 27.49
C PRO A 122 -12.80 -11.17 27.67
N ALA A 123 -11.53 -11.22 27.25
CA ALA A 123 -10.67 -12.39 27.42
C ALA A 123 -10.18 -12.59 28.85
N LEU A 124 -10.13 -11.54 29.68
CA LEU A 124 -9.52 -11.59 31.00
C LEU A 124 -10.56 -11.89 32.07
N GLU A 125 -10.40 -13.00 32.77
CA GLU A 125 -11.17 -13.32 33.95
C GLU A 125 -10.51 -12.70 35.19
N VAL A 126 -11.13 -11.70 35.77
CA VAL A 126 -10.67 -11.03 36.99
C VAL A 126 -11.28 -11.70 38.22
N ILE A 127 -10.45 -12.41 38.98
CA ILE A 127 -10.84 -13.07 40.23
C ILE A 127 -10.51 -12.14 41.41
N PRO A 128 -11.50 -11.61 42.12
CA PRO A 128 -11.25 -10.78 43.28
C PRO A 128 -10.44 -11.53 44.34
N ASN A 129 -9.37 -10.94 44.84
CA ASN A 129 -8.64 -11.46 45.99
C ASN A 129 -9.27 -10.97 47.27
N PRO A 130 -9.91 -11.84 48.12
CA PRO A 130 -10.58 -11.41 49.33
C PRO A 130 -9.64 -10.80 50.37
N ASP A 131 -8.34 -11.18 50.32
CA ASP A 131 -7.31 -10.74 51.29
C ASP A 131 -6.60 -9.48 50.83
N ASP A 132 -6.64 -9.17 49.53
CA ASP A 132 -6.05 -7.97 48.91
C ASP A 132 -6.89 -7.50 47.72
N PRO A 133 -7.98 -6.72 47.96
CA PRO A 133 -8.90 -6.29 46.92
C PRO A 133 -8.28 -5.41 45.84
N ASP A 134 -7.14 -4.76 46.13
CA ASP A 134 -6.44 -3.87 45.23
C ASP A 134 -5.52 -4.67 44.24
N ASN A 135 -5.35 -5.97 44.47
CA ASN A 135 -4.50 -6.84 43.65
C ASN A 135 -5.23 -8.14 43.25
N PRO A 136 -6.23 -8.08 42.37
CA PRO A 136 -6.97 -9.25 41.91
C PRO A 136 -6.08 -10.18 41.08
N THR A 137 -6.41 -11.45 41.04
CA THR A 137 -5.80 -12.41 40.14
C THR A 137 -6.43 -12.26 38.73
N VAL A 138 -5.62 -12.14 37.72
CA VAL A 138 -6.10 -12.08 36.32
C VAL A 138 -5.73 -13.38 35.64
N ASN A 139 -6.71 -14.06 35.06
CA ASN A 139 -6.49 -15.23 34.22
C ASN A 139 -6.76 -14.85 32.77
N ALA A 140 -5.79 -15.14 31.89
CA ALA A 140 -5.94 -15.01 30.45
C ALA A 140 -6.00 -16.40 29.78
N PRO A 141 -6.76 -16.58 28.70
CA PRO A 141 -6.69 -17.78 27.87
C PRO A 141 -5.30 -17.97 27.29
N GLU A 142 -4.99 -19.21 26.89
CA GLU A 142 -3.73 -19.50 26.20
C GLU A 142 -3.60 -18.68 24.91
N GLY A 143 -2.45 -18.02 24.71
CA GLY A 143 -2.19 -17.16 23.55
C GLY A 143 -2.74 -15.73 23.64
N VAL A 144 -3.26 -15.35 24.81
CA VAL A 144 -3.72 -13.99 25.10
C VAL A 144 -2.77 -13.33 26.11
N ASP A 145 -2.39 -12.09 25.83
CA ASP A 145 -1.56 -11.29 26.73
C ASP A 145 -2.31 -10.94 28.04
N GLU A 146 -1.73 -11.25 29.17
CA GLU A 146 -2.36 -11.10 30.50
C GLU A 146 -2.59 -9.64 30.90
N ILE A 147 -1.90 -8.68 30.26
CA ILE A 147 -2.01 -7.26 30.58
C ILE A 147 -3.03 -6.60 29.66
N THR A 148 -2.90 -6.85 28.34
CA THR A 148 -3.72 -6.18 27.34
C THR A 148 -5.00 -6.93 27.03
N GLY A 149 -5.03 -8.25 27.27
CA GLY A 149 -6.15 -9.12 26.89
C GLY A 149 -6.33 -9.26 25.38
N ILE A 150 -5.27 -9.04 24.60
CA ILE A 150 -5.26 -9.16 23.14
C ILE A 150 -4.54 -10.45 22.75
N THR A 151 -5.02 -11.12 21.73
CA THR A 151 -4.37 -12.31 21.17
C THR A 151 -2.97 -11.96 20.65
N ILE A 152 -1.96 -12.71 21.09
CA ILE A 152 -0.54 -12.48 20.74
C ILE A 152 -0.28 -12.89 19.28
N ASP A 153 -0.86 -14.04 18.87
CA ASP A 153 -0.73 -14.56 17.51
C ASP A 153 -2.13 -14.85 16.94
N ASP A 154 -2.55 -14.02 15.98
CA ASP A 154 -3.89 -14.10 15.41
C ASP A 154 -3.97 -15.22 14.37
N ASP A 155 -4.57 -16.34 14.77
CA ASP A 155 -4.91 -17.45 13.89
C ASP A 155 -6.34 -17.26 13.36
N PRO A 156 -6.53 -17.04 12.04
CA PRO A 156 -7.85 -16.85 11.45
C PRO A 156 -8.84 -17.99 11.69
N ASP A 157 -8.36 -19.20 11.97
CA ASP A 157 -9.20 -20.38 12.20
C ASP A 157 -9.65 -20.54 13.68
N LYS A 158 -9.19 -19.64 14.56
CA LYS A 158 -9.49 -19.66 16.00
C LYS A 158 -10.21 -18.43 16.47
N ILE A 159 -10.74 -18.48 17.70
CA ILE A 159 -11.24 -17.30 18.40
C ILE A 159 -10.04 -16.42 18.73
N SER A 160 -10.18 -15.12 18.44
CA SER A 160 -9.16 -14.10 18.71
C SER A 160 -9.77 -12.88 19.37
N TYR A 161 -8.97 -12.22 20.19
CA TYR A 161 -9.31 -10.98 20.88
C TYR A 161 -8.49 -9.84 20.27
N LEU A 162 -9.12 -9.03 19.40
CA LEU A 162 -8.43 -8.02 18.62
C LEU A 162 -8.91 -6.62 18.95
N LEU A 163 -7.97 -5.67 18.86
CA LEU A 163 -8.19 -4.26 19.16
C LEU A 163 -8.78 -3.51 17.96
N SER A 164 -9.68 -2.58 18.24
CA SER A 164 -10.11 -1.51 17.33
C SER A 164 -10.11 -0.17 18.04
N LEU A 165 -9.97 0.91 17.28
CA LEU A 165 -10.21 2.28 17.77
C LEU A 165 -11.56 2.75 17.25
N ARG A 166 -12.56 2.77 18.14
CA ARG A 166 -13.89 3.29 17.83
C ARG A 166 -14.07 4.68 18.43
N ASP A 167 -14.24 5.69 17.58
CA ASP A 167 -14.36 7.09 18.00
C ASP A 167 -13.19 7.56 18.91
N GLY A 168 -11.99 7.01 18.67
CA GLY A 168 -10.79 7.28 19.47
C GLY A 168 -10.70 6.48 20.78
N TYR A 169 -11.66 5.62 21.08
CA TYR A 169 -11.63 4.74 22.25
C TYR A 169 -11.23 3.32 21.85
N PRO A 170 -10.32 2.68 22.61
CA PRO A 170 -9.95 1.29 22.36
C PRO A 170 -11.12 0.36 22.70
N VAL A 171 -11.46 -0.51 21.76
CA VAL A 171 -12.48 -1.57 21.93
C VAL A 171 -11.80 -2.89 21.60
N ILE A 172 -11.92 -3.88 22.48
CA ILE A 172 -11.48 -5.24 22.21
C ILE A 172 -12.69 -6.06 21.79
N TYR A 173 -12.58 -6.70 20.64
CA TYR A 173 -13.57 -7.59 20.08
C TYR A 173 -13.15 -9.04 20.28
N GLU A 174 -14.05 -9.86 20.81
CA GLU A 174 -13.97 -11.31 20.72
C GLU A 174 -14.53 -11.73 19.36
N LEU A 175 -13.69 -12.32 18.53
CA LEU A 175 -13.99 -12.67 17.15
C LEU A 175 -14.00 -14.19 16.97
N GLY A 176 -15.01 -14.70 16.31
CA GLY A 176 -15.03 -16.10 15.85
C GLY A 176 -14.05 -16.34 14.71
N PRO A 177 -13.94 -17.60 14.25
CA PRO A 177 -13.13 -17.95 13.07
C PRO A 177 -13.54 -17.14 11.83
N ALA A 178 -12.57 -16.93 10.91
CA ALA A 178 -12.81 -16.24 9.66
C ALA A 178 -13.74 -17.05 8.75
N GLU A 179 -14.83 -16.43 8.33
CA GLU A 179 -15.80 -17.04 7.40
C GLU A 179 -15.49 -16.68 5.93
N LEU A 180 -14.83 -15.54 5.71
CA LEU A 180 -14.34 -15.06 4.42
C LEU A 180 -12.98 -14.41 4.60
N THR A 181 -12.19 -14.41 3.53
CA THR A 181 -10.83 -13.84 3.49
C THR A 181 -10.66 -12.89 2.31
N GLY A 182 -9.52 -12.23 2.22
CA GLY A 182 -9.18 -11.41 1.06
C GLY A 182 -9.19 -12.16 -0.28
N SER A 183 -8.97 -13.49 -0.25
CA SER A 183 -9.06 -14.33 -1.45
C SER A 183 -10.47 -14.46 -2.01
N ASP A 184 -11.51 -14.16 -1.22
CA ASP A 184 -12.91 -14.15 -1.62
C ASP A 184 -13.33 -12.86 -2.34
N ILE A 185 -12.47 -11.84 -2.34
CA ILE A 185 -12.70 -10.55 -3.00
C ILE A 185 -12.32 -10.65 -4.47
N GLN A 186 -13.20 -10.14 -5.34
CA GLN A 186 -12.96 -9.97 -6.76
C GLN A 186 -12.43 -8.56 -7.08
N ASP A 187 -13.01 -7.54 -6.44
CA ASP A 187 -12.65 -6.14 -6.65
C ASP A 187 -12.91 -5.30 -5.40
N ALA A 188 -12.17 -4.22 -5.25
CA ALA A 188 -12.36 -3.23 -4.19
C ALA A 188 -12.19 -1.82 -4.75
N LEU A 189 -13.11 -0.91 -4.40
CA LEU A 189 -13.14 0.44 -4.91
C LEU A 189 -13.50 1.44 -3.81
N ALA A 190 -12.69 2.49 -3.64
CA ALA A 190 -13.03 3.60 -2.79
C ALA A 190 -14.04 4.52 -3.51
N VAL A 191 -15.14 4.82 -2.86
CA VAL A 191 -16.20 5.72 -3.35
C VAL A 191 -16.65 6.66 -2.25
N TYR A 192 -17.20 7.83 -2.63
CA TYR A 192 -17.62 8.88 -1.70
C TYR A 192 -19.11 9.22 -1.84
N PRO A 193 -20.03 8.28 -1.53
CA PRO A 193 -21.44 8.56 -1.51
C PRO A 193 -21.84 9.33 -0.24
N GLN A 194 -22.79 10.24 -0.36
CA GLN A 194 -23.45 10.91 0.78
C GLN A 194 -22.49 11.54 1.82
N ASN A 195 -21.35 12.07 1.35
CA ASN A 195 -20.34 12.72 2.21
C ASN A 195 -19.58 11.78 3.16
N GLU A 196 -19.50 10.50 2.85
CA GLU A 196 -18.76 9.49 3.59
C GLU A 196 -17.91 8.65 2.64
N TRP A 197 -16.63 8.41 3.00
CA TRP A 197 -15.80 7.47 2.27
C TRP A 197 -16.15 6.05 2.65
N ILE A 198 -16.41 5.25 1.64
CA ILE A 198 -16.58 3.80 1.80
C ILE A 198 -15.66 3.05 0.83
N VAL A 199 -15.14 1.92 1.27
CA VAL A 199 -14.52 0.94 0.37
C VAL A 199 -15.56 -0.11 0.05
N GLN A 200 -16.03 -0.06 -1.20
CA GLN A 200 -16.98 -1.04 -1.73
C GLN A 200 -16.21 -2.29 -2.16
N LEU A 201 -16.62 -3.44 -1.66
CA LEU A 201 -16.07 -4.75 -1.98
C LEU A 201 -17.02 -5.49 -2.89
N VAL A 202 -16.47 -6.13 -3.92
CA VAL A 202 -17.19 -7.08 -4.77
C VAL A 202 -16.60 -8.46 -4.51
N LEU A 203 -17.44 -9.39 -4.09
CA LEU A 203 -17.03 -10.77 -3.80
C LEU A 203 -17.08 -11.61 -5.07
N LYS A 204 -16.27 -12.67 -5.15
CA LYS A 204 -16.32 -13.67 -6.18
C LYS A 204 -17.67 -14.41 -6.14
N ASP A 205 -18.13 -14.92 -7.26
CA ASP A 205 -19.44 -15.59 -7.37
C ASP A 205 -19.62 -16.73 -6.35
N ASP A 206 -18.59 -17.56 -6.16
CA ASP A 206 -18.61 -18.67 -5.20
C ASP A 206 -18.64 -18.18 -3.73
N SER A 207 -18.09 -17.01 -3.47
CA SER A 207 -18.01 -16.40 -2.14
C SER A 207 -19.24 -15.55 -1.81
N ALA A 208 -19.95 -15.06 -2.82
CA ALA A 208 -21.20 -14.30 -2.66
C ALA A 208 -22.26 -15.10 -1.91
N GLN A 209 -22.34 -16.42 -2.16
CA GLN A 209 -23.28 -17.29 -1.45
C GLN A 209 -22.86 -17.49 0.02
N LYS A 210 -21.57 -17.68 0.30
CA LYS A 210 -21.04 -17.76 1.67
C LYS A 210 -21.36 -16.49 2.46
N PHE A 211 -21.17 -15.31 1.85
CA PHE A 211 -21.52 -14.03 2.45
C PHE A 211 -23.02 -13.88 2.75
N THR A 212 -23.86 -14.33 1.80
CA THR A 212 -25.31 -14.36 2.00
C THR A 212 -25.67 -15.23 3.19
N ASP A 213 -25.11 -16.42 3.33
CA ASP A 213 -25.43 -17.36 4.41
C ASP A 213 -24.88 -16.86 5.76
N LEU A 214 -23.69 -16.23 5.77
CA LEU A 214 -23.14 -15.56 6.93
C LEU A 214 -24.05 -14.41 7.40
N THR A 215 -24.47 -13.55 6.48
CA THR A 215 -25.35 -12.43 6.84
C THR A 215 -26.75 -12.85 7.28
N LYS A 216 -27.29 -13.98 6.78
CA LYS A 216 -28.51 -14.61 7.35
C LYS A 216 -28.30 -15.00 8.82
N LYS A 217 -27.20 -15.70 9.10
CA LYS A 217 -26.84 -16.13 10.47
C LYS A 217 -26.74 -14.93 11.40
N LEU A 218 -25.99 -13.89 11.00
CA LEU A 218 -25.79 -12.69 11.81
C LEU A 218 -27.09 -11.88 11.96
N ALA A 219 -27.94 -11.80 10.94
CA ALA A 219 -29.23 -11.13 11.01
C ALA A 219 -30.21 -11.75 12.01
N SER A 220 -30.01 -13.03 12.39
CA SER A 220 -30.82 -13.70 13.42
C SER A 220 -30.42 -13.34 14.86
N PHE A 221 -29.25 -12.74 15.06
CA PHE A 221 -28.77 -12.30 16.37
C PHE A 221 -29.16 -10.86 16.71
N VAL A 222 -28.90 -10.44 17.94
CA VAL A 222 -29.11 -9.07 18.44
C VAL A 222 -27.81 -8.55 19.09
N GLY A 223 -27.69 -7.22 19.18
CA GLY A 223 -26.52 -6.59 19.82
C GLY A 223 -25.21 -6.83 19.08
N GLU A 224 -24.16 -7.13 19.83
CA GLU A 224 -22.80 -7.28 19.27
C GLU A 224 -22.68 -8.46 18.31
N GLN A 225 -23.36 -9.56 18.59
CA GLN A 225 -23.34 -10.77 17.74
C GLN A 225 -23.98 -10.57 16.35
N ARG A 226 -24.68 -9.43 16.15
CA ARG A 226 -25.21 -9.03 14.84
C ARG A 226 -24.17 -8.32 13.98
N LYS A 227 -22.93 -8.17 14.45
CA LYS A 227 -21.85 -7.48 13.77
C LYS A 227 -20.94 -8.46 13.03
N LEU A 228 -20.36 -7.96 11.93
CA LEU A 228 -19.31 -8.62 11.17
C LEU A 228 -18.05 -7.77 11.26
N ALA A 229 -17.03 -8.27 11.93
CA ALA A 229 -15.75 -7.58 11.99
C ALA A 229 -14.97 -7.79 10.69
N ILE A 230 -14.38 -6.71 10.22
CA ILE A 230 -13.46 -6.66 9.09
C ILE A 230 -12.08 -6.42 9.68
N VAL A 231 -11.23 -7.44 9.61
CA VAL A 231 -9.91 -7.46 10.22
C VAL A 231 -8.85 -7.40 9.12
N LEU A 232 -7.93 -6.47 9.23
CA LEU A 232 -6.76 -6.35 8.37
C LEU A 232 -5.51 -6.41 9.22
N ASP A 233 -4.62 -7.36 8.93
CA ASP A 233 -3.34 -7.53 9.63
C ASP A 233 -3.51 -7.54 11.16
N SER A 234 -4.43 -8.38 11.65
CA SER A 234 -4.76 -8.56 13.08
C SER A 234 -5.32 -7.31 13.78
N GLN A 235 -5.75 -6.30 13.02
CA GLN A 235 -6.43 -5.12 13.52
C GLN A 235 -7.86 -5.05 13.02
N VAL A 236 -8.84 -4.82 13.90
CA VAL A 236 -10.22 -4.61 13.50
C VAL A 236 -10.38 -3.20 12.94
N ILE A 237 -10.52 -3.10 11.61
CA ILE A 237 -10.70 -1.81 10.93
C ILE A 237 -12.13 -1.31 11.11
N SER A 238 -13.11 -2.21 11.02
CA SER A 238 -14.52 -1.90 11.12
C SER A 238 -15.30 -3.12 11.60
N ALA A 239 -16.36 -2.90 12.35
CA ALA A 239 -17.27 -3.95 12.78
C ALA A 239 -18.73 -3.50 12.58
N PRO A 240 -19.19 -3.37 11.32
CA PRO A 240 -20.54 -2.94 11.01
C PRO A 240 -21.57 -3.97 11.48
N GLY A 241 -22.69 -3.47 12.01
CA GLY A 241 -23.86 -4.29 12.31
C GLY A 241 -24.64 -4.60 11.03
N ILE A 242 -25.15 -5.81 10.92
CA ILE A 242 -26.12 -6.14 9.87
C ILE A 242 -27.38 -5.31 10.11
N ALA A 243 -27.81 -4.55 9.10
CA ALA A 243 -28.94 -3.64 9.21
C ALA A 243 -30.23 -4.37 9.66
N LEU A 244 -31.06 -3.67 10.45
CA LEU A 244 -32.24 -4.29 11.08
C LEU A 244 -33.31 -4.73 10.08
N ASP A 245 -33.34 -4.14 8.89
CA ASP A 245 -34.23 -4.47 7.78
C ASP A 245 -33.77 -5.70 6.97
N VAL A 246 -32.54 -6.18 7.18
CA VAL A 246 -32.06 -7.41 6.57
C VAL A 246 -32.82 -8.61 7.15
N ASN A 247 -33.55 -9.31 6.25
CA ASN A 247 -34.34 -10.47 6.62
C ASN A 247 -33.42 -11.68 6.92
N PRO A 248 -33.54 -12.31 8.11
CA PRO A 248 -32.74 -13.48 8.47
C PRO A 248 -32.88 -14.69 7.53
N ASN A 249 -33.96 -14.75 6.74
CA ASN A 249 -34.15 -15.86 5.79
C ASN A 249 -33.47 -15.62 4.44
N THR A 250 -33.20 -14.37 4.07
CA THR A 250 -32.60 -14.01 2.77
C THR A 250 -31.16 -13.53 2.88
N GLY A 251 -30.80 -12.88 3.99
CA GLY A 251 -29.46 -12.26 4.16
C GLY A 251 -29.25 -11.09 3.20
N ILE A 252 -27.99 -10.69 3.04
CA ILE A 252 -27.53 -9.72 2.04
C ILE A 252 -27.16 -10.49 0.78
N THR A 253 -27.87 -10.22 -0.32
CA THR A 253 -27.61 -10.83 -1.62
C THR A 253 -26.83 -9.88 -2.53
N GLY A 254 -26.24 -10.41 -3.62
CA GLY A 254 -25.57 -9.60 -4.64
C GLY A 254 -24.05 -9.51 -4.48
N GLY A 255 -23.47 -10.19 -3.48
CA GLY A 255 -22.02 -10.33 -3.35
C GLY A 255 -21.25 -9.02 -3.15
N THR A 256 -21.90 -8.01 -2.56
CA THR A 256 -21.25 -6.72 -2.27
C THR A 256 -21.25 -6.43 -0.78
N ALA A 257 -20.14 -5.91 -0.27
CA ALA A 257 -20.00 -5.40 1.08
C ALA A 257 -19.41 -3.98 1.04
N ALA A 258 -19.55 -3.22 2.12
CA ALA A 258 -19.00 -1.88 2.22
C ALA A 258 -18.32 -1.70 3.58
N ILE A 259 -17.11 -1.14 3.55
CA ILE A 259 -16.36 -0.72 4.73
C ILE A 259 -16.49 0.79 4.86
N SER A 260 -17.11 1.27 5.93
CA SER A 260 -17.17 2.70 6.22
C SER A 260 -15.81 3.20 6.72
N MET A 261 -15.29 4.25 6.06
CA MET A 261 -14.02 4.88 6.41
C MET A 261 -14.21 6.25 7.08
N GLY A 262 -15.45 6.78 7.09
CA GLY A 262 -15.77 8.05 7.72
C GLY A 262 -15.70 9.26 6.79
N ASN A 263 -15.30 10.43 7.34
CA ASN A 263 -15.45 11.74 6.72
C ASN A 263 -14.50 12.02 5.52
N ALA A 264 -14.60 13.24 4.97
CA ALA A 264 -13.92 13.69 3.76
C ALA A 264 -12.38 13.64 3.80
N ASP A 265 -11.78 13.73 4.98
CA ASP A 265 -10.33 13.65 5.21
C ASP A 265 -9.76 12.22 5.09
N GLN A 266 -10.60 11.20 5.04
CA GLN A 266 -10.20 9.79 4.94
C GLN A 266 -10.07 9.27 3.50
N GLY A 267 -10.16 10.15 2.50
CA GLY A 267 -10.14 9.73 1.08
C GLY A 267 -8.87 9.00 0.67
N GLU A 268 -7.73 9.43 1.18
CA GLU A 268 -6.46 8.78 0.91
C GLU A 268 -6.40 7.39 1.55
N SER A 269 -6.77 7.27 2.83
CA SER A 269 -6.82 5.99 3.54
C SER A 269 -7.81 5.01 2.89
N ALA A 270 -8.95 5.49 2.40
CA ALA A 270 -9.92 4.68 1.69
C ALA A 270 -9.37 4.15 0.35
N ASN A 271 -8.66 5.01 -0.41
CA ASN A 271 -8.01 4.58 -1.65
C ASN A 271 -6.90 3.56 -1.39
N ASN A 272 -6.05 3.80 -0.39
CA ASN A 272 -4.98 2.90 -0.01
C ASN A 272 -5.53 1.54 0.38
N LEU A 273 -6.55 1.51 1.23
CA LEU A 273 -7.22 0.27 1.62
C LEU A 273 -7.82 -0.45 0.41
N ALA A 274 -8.51 0.25 -0.49
CA ALA A 274 -9.08 -0.35 -1.69
C ALA A 274 -8.00 -0.99 -2.57
N VAL A 275 -6.84 -0.35 -2.73
CA VAL A 275 -5.69 -0.91 -3.47
C VAL A 275 -5.17 -2.19 -2.80
N ILE A 276 -4.93 -2.17 -1.49
CA ILE A 276 -4.46 -3.34 -0.74
C ILE A 276 -5.43 -4.53 -0.91
N LEU A 277 -6.74 -4.26 -0.79
CA LEU A 277 -7.75 -5.29 -0.88
C LEU A 277 -7.96 -5.82 -2.31
N ARG A 278 -7.85 -4.95 -3.32
CA ARG A 278 -7.97 -5.31 -4.73
C ARG A 278 -6.85 -6.24 -5.20
N TYR A 279 -5.61 -5.96 -4.79
CA TYR A 279 -4.44 -6.70 -5.25
C TYR A 279 -4.05 -7.86 -4.32
N GLY A 280 -4.78 -8.03 -3.23
CA GLY A 280 -4.69 -9.19 -2.35
C GLY A 280 -3.60 -9.10 -1.29
N ALA A 281 -3.59 -10.10 -0.40
CA ALA A 281 -2.61 -10.27 0.66
C ALA A 281 -1.24 -10.70 0.09
N LEU A 282 -0.16 -10.29 0.77
CA LEU A 282 1.15 -10.87 0.51
C LEU A 282 1.16 -12.33 1.00
N PRO A 283 1.74 -13.25 0.23
CA PRO A 283 1.78 -14.67 0.62
C PRO A 283 2.74 -14.96 1.78
N VAL A 284 3.55 -13.97 2.16
CA VAL A 284 4.50 -14.02 3.27
C VAL A 284 4.48 -12.71 4.04
N SER A 285 4.71 -12.78 5.35
CA SER A 285 4.94 -11.60 6.17
C SER A 285 6.39 -11.13 6.02
N PHE A 286 6.58 -9.82 6.01
CA PHE A 286 7.89 -9.20 5.96
C PHE A 286 8.10 -8.34 7.19
N GLU A 287 9.26 -8.49 7.82
CA GLU A 287 9.73 -7.56 8.83
C GLU A 287 10.58 -6.48 8.20
N ARG A 288 10.49 -5.28 8.73
CA ARG A 288 11.29 -4.15 8.29
C ARG A 288 12.70 -4.23 8.88
N SER A 289 13.68 -4.52 8.04
CA SER A 289 15.07 -4.59 8.48
C SER A 289 15.79 -3.25 8.43
N SER A 290 15.47 -2.39 7.46
CA SER A 290 16.10 -1.08 7.32
C SER A 290 15.25 -0.12 6.51
N ILE A 291 15.27 1.16 6.90
CA ILE A 291 14.66 2.25 6.13
C ILE A 291 15.70 3.34 5.97
N GLN A 292 15.93 3.78 4.74
CA GLN A 292 16.84 4.86 4.41
C GLN A 292 16.12 5.94 3.60
N LYS A 293 16.17 7.16 4.09
CA LYS A 293 15.70 8.33 3.36
C LYS A 293 16.86 8.89 2.55
N VAL A 294 16.74 8.88 1.23
CA VAL A 294 17.71 9.45 0.30
C VAL A 294 17.29 10.88 -0.03
N SER A 295 18.16 11.84 0.23
CA SER A 295 17.87 13.25 -0.04
C SER A 295 18.14 13.59 -1.51
N ALA A 296 17.19 14.26 -2.17
CA ALA A 296 17.32 14.78 -3.52
C ALA A 296 18.48 15.77 -3.71
N THR A 297 18.94 16.43 -2.63
CA THR A 297 19.92 17.51 -2.71
C THR A 297 21.29 17.08 -3.26
N LEU A 298 21.70 15.84 -3.00
CA LEU A 298 22.97 15.31 -3.53
C LEU A 298 22.84 15.01 -5.03
N GLY A 299 21.71 14.47 -5.46
CA GLY A 299 21.44 14.14 -6.86
C GLY A 299 21.27 15.38 -7.72
N GLU A 300 20.49 16.37 -7.28
CA GLU A 300 20.26 17.62 -8.01
C GLU A 300 21.56 18.40 -8.26
N ASN A 301 22.42 18.50 -7.24
CA ASN A 301 23.74 19.11 -7.41
C ASN A 301 24.64 18.36 -8.39
N THR A 302 24.65 17.03 -8.33
CA THR A 302 25.44 16.17 -9.22
C THR A 302 24.93 16.25 -10.67
N LEU A 303 23.62 16.26 -10.86
CA LEU A 303 23.00 16.43 -12.17
C LEU A 303 23.33 17.80 -12.78
N ASN A 304 23.19 18.87 -12.02
CA ASN A 304 23.51 20.24 -12.45
C ASN A 304 24.98 20.39 -12.80
N LEU A 305 25.89 19.83 -11.99
CA LEU A 305 27.33 19.83 -12.30
C LEU A 305 27.64 18.99 -13.54
N GLY A 306 26.99 17.84 -13.72
CA GLY A 306 27.12 17.00 -14.89
C GLY A 306 26.65 17.68 -16.18
N LEU A 307 25.47 18.35 -16.13
CA LEU A 307 24.96 19.15 -17.24
C LEU A 307 25.88 20.32 -17.58
N GLN A 308 26.40 21.05 -16.59
CA GLN A 308 27.37 22.12 -16.82
C GLN A 308 28.66 21.62 -17.44
N ALA A 309 29.22 20.50 -16.94
CA ALA A 309 30.40 19.89 -17.51
C ALA A 309 30.17 19.41 -18.95
N GLY A 310 29.01 18.80 -19.24
CA GLY A 310 28.61 18.40 -20.59
C GLY A 310 28.50 19.60 -21.54
N LEU A 311 27.87 20.68 -21.10
CA LEU A 311 27.72 21.90 -21.89
C LEU A 311 29.10 22.57 -22.17
N VAL A 312 29.98 22.62 -21.19
CA VAL A 312 31.36 23.13 -21.39
C VAL A 312 32.12 22.25 -22.38
N GLY A 313 32.01 20.92 -22.25
CA GLY A 313 32.59 19.97 -23.20
C GLY A 313 32.08 20.17 -24.63
N LEU A 314 30.78 20.34 -24.80
CA LEU A 314 30.12 20.63 -26.09
C LEU A 314 30.64 21.93 -26.71
N ILE A 315 30.80 23.01 -25.93
CA ILE A 315 31.33 24.29 -26.36
C ILE A 315 32.78 24.14 -26.84
N ILE A 316 33.63 23.42 -26.10
CA ILE A 316 35.04 23.20 -26.44
C ILE A 316 35.13 22.42 -27.76
N VAL A 317 34.39 21.34 -27.92
CA VAL A 317 34.34 20.53 -29.14
C VAL A 317 33.80 21.36 -30.31
N SER A 318 32.76 22.14 -30.10
CA SER A 318 32.18 23.02 -31.12
C SER A 318 33.21 24.06 -31.60
N PHE A 319 33.96 24.66 -30.67
CA PHE A 319 35.00 25.63 -30.99
C PHE A 319 36.16 24.99 -31.79
N PHE A 320 36.57 23.78 -31.39
CA PHE A 320 37.55 23.00 -32.13
C PHE A 320 37.10 22.70 -33.56
N LEU A 321 35.86 22.26 -33.75
CA LEU A 321 35.26 21.96 -35.05
C LEU A 321 35.20 23.18 -35.96
N LEU A 322 34.88 24.37 -35.40
CA LEU A 322 34.87 25.64 -36.14
C LEU A 322 36.25 26.04 -36.63
N ILE A 323 37.29 25.93 -35.78
CA ILE A 323 38.67 26.31 -36.13
C ILE A 323 39.21 25.35 -37.19
N TYR A 324 39.06 24.04 -36.97
CA TYR A 324 39.68 23.04 -37.82
C TYR A 324 38.95 22.83 -39.14
N TYR A 325 37.61 22.74 -39.13
CA TYR A 325 36.80 22.45 -40.32
C TYR A 325 36.12 23.70 -40.93
N ARG A 326 36.27 24.88 -40.34
CA ARG A 326 35.67 26.13 -40.81
C ARG A 326 34.16 25.99 -41.09
N LEU A 327 33.71 26.29 -42.32
CA LEU A 327 32.29 26.22 -42.70
C LEU A 327 31.69 24.81 -42.56
N ASN A 328 32.45 23.76 -42.83
CA ASN A 328 32.01 22.37 -42.66
C ASN A 328 31.88 21.99 -41.19
N GLY A 329 32.64 22.64 -40.31
CA GLY A 329 32.49 22.51 -38.85
C GLY A 329 31.14 22.96 -38.35
N LEU A 330 30.55 23.98 -38.96
CA LEU A 330 29.20 24.48 -38.57
C LEU A 330 28.12 23.41 -38.81
N VAL A 331 28.24 22.64 -39.92
CA VAL A 331 27.34 21.52 -40.19
C VAL A 331 27.52 20.39 -39.18
N ALA A 332 28.77 20.12 -38.79
CA ALA A 332 29.09 19.10 -37.79
C ALA A 332 28.54 19.50 -36.40
N ILE A 333 28.61 20.80 -36.04
CA ILE A 333 28.05 21.30 -34.78
C ILE A 333 26.51 21.17 -34.77
N LEU A 334 25.84 21.53 -35.86
CA LEU A 334 24.41 21.34 -36.02
C LEU A 334 23.99 19.87 -35.90
N GLY A 335 24.82 18.95 -36.43
CA GLY A 335 24.66 17.51 -36.25
C GLY A 335 24.84 17.09 -34.78
N LEU A 336 25.89 17.58 -34.12
CA LEU A 336 26.19 17.27 -32.73
C LEU A 336 25.12 17.77 -31.78
N SER A 337 24.60 19.00 -31.99
CA SER A 337 23.51 19.58 -31.19
C SER A 337 22.16 18.86 -31.38
N SER A 338 22.04 17.98 -32.36
CA SER A 338 20.87 17.16 -32.59
C SER A 338 20.91 15.84 -31.82
N PHE A 339 22.04 15.47 -31.23
CA PHE A 339 22.26 14.24 -30.48
C PHE A 339 22.49 14.48 -28.96
N GLY A 340 22.76 15.66 -28.53
CA GLY A 340 22.93 16.06 -27.12
C GLY A 340 21.73 16.78 -26.59
#